data_7534af3a10bead2d7449116292fcced7
#
_entry.id   7534af3a10bead2d7449116292fcced7
#
_cell.length_a   1.000
_cell.length_b   1.000
_cell.length_c   1.000
_cell.angle_alpha   90.00
_cell.angle_beta   90.00
_cell.angle_gamma   90.00
#
_symmetry.space_group_name_H-M   'P 1'
#
loop_
_entity.id
_entity.type
_entity.pdbx_description
1 polymer ?
#
loop_
_entity_poly.entity_id
_entity_poly.type
_entity_poly.pdbx_seq_one_letter_code
_entity_poly.pdbx_strand_id
1 'polypeptide(L)'
;MKTNITKFFRASLLKLNPYKSAREEYLSEGREMILIDANENPFQSSTNRYPDPLQGELKQKISKWKNINPNQLYLSNGSDEFITQIIMA
;
A
#
# COMPACT_ATOMS: atom_id res chain seq x y z
N MET A 1 6.72 14.11 -22.89
CA MET A 1 7.63 14.70 -21.89
C MET A 1 7.29 14.09 -20.51
N LYS A 2 8.20 13.30 -19.92
CA LYS A 2 7.97 12.76 -18.57
C LYS A 2 8.35 13.86 -17.57
N THR A 3 7.36 14.47 -16.94
CA THR A 3 7.61 15.47 -15.89
C THR A 3 8.22 14.76 -14.68
N ASN A 4 9.40 15.19 -14.27
CA ASN A 4 10.00 14.70 -13.03
C ASN A 4 9.26 15.32 -11.84
N ILE A 5 8.37 14.54 -11.22
CA ILE A 5 7.55 14.97 -10.09
C ILE A 5 8.32 15.08 -8.77
N THR A 6 9.50 14.43 -8.67
CA THR A 6 10.28 14.42 -7.43
C THR A 6 10.75 15.82 -7.01
N LYS A 7 10.82 16.76 -7.96
CA LYS A 7 11.16 18.17 -7.67
C LYS A 7 10.13 18.90 -6.80
N PHE A 8 8.92 18.36 -6.69
CA PHE A 8 7.86 18.92 -5.86
C PHE A 8 7.83 18.35 -4.46
N PHE A 9 8.55 17.26 -4.22
CA PHE A 9 8.60 16.62 -2.90
C PHE A 9 9.56 17.32 -1.96
N ARG A 10 9.23 17.32 -0.69
CA ARG A 10 10.13 17.80 0.35
C ARG A 10 11.39 16.95 0.37
N ALA A 11 12.55 17.60 0.47
CA ALA A 11 13.83 16.90 0.48
C ALA A 11 13.98 15.89 1.63
N SER A 12 13.29 16.11 2.75
CA SER A 12 13.23 15.17 3.88
C SER A 12 12.54 13.86 3.51
N LEU A 13 11.46 13.92 2.72
CA LEU A 13 10.73 12.73 2.29
C LEU A 13 11.54 11.87 1.33
N LEU A 14 12.31 12.50 0.44
CA LEU A 14 13.16 11.79 -0.52
C LEU A 14 14.29 10.99 0.16
N LYS A 15 14.58 11.28 1.42
CA LYS A 15 15.60 10.58 2.23
C LYS A 15 15.01 9.49 3.12
N LEU A 16 13.69 9.41 3.23
CA LEU A 16 13.05 8.41 4.08
C LEU A 16 13.08 7.03 3.39
N ASN A 17 13.45 6.03 4.15
CA ASN A 17 13.21 4.66 3.75
C ASN A 17 11.76 4.30 4.08
N PRO A 18 10.97 3.79 3.11
CA PRO A 18 9.63 3.32 3.40
C PRO A 18 9.63 2.25 4.48
N TYR A 19 8.66 2.33 5.38
CA TYR A 19 8.43 1.23 6.32
C TYR A 19 8.05 -0.02 5.54
N LYS A 20 8.68 -1.14 5.88
CA LYS A 20 8.31 -2.47 5.38
C LYS A 20 7.81 -3.30 6.55
N SER A 21 6.65 -3.92 6.38
CA SER A 21 6.15 -4.89 7.35
C SER A 21 6.89 -6.22 7.21
N ALA A 22 6.99 -7.00 8.30
CA ALA A 22 7.56 -8.35 8.24
C ALA A 22 6.87 -9.23 7.19
N ARG A 23 5.56 -9.01 6.97
CA ARG A 23 4.78 -9.74 5.98
C ARG A 23 5.12 -9.37 4.54
N GLU A 24 5.50 -8.11 4.27
CA GLU A 24 5.98 -7.69 2.94
C GLU A 24 7.34 -8.28 2.60
N GLU A 25 8.19 -8.50 3.62
CA GLU A 25 9.49 -9.14 3.45
C GLU A 25 9.37 -10.65 3.24
N TYR A 26 8.26 -11.23 3.67
CA TYR A 26 7.99 -12.64 3.52
C TYR A 26 7.35 -12.93 2.16
N LEU A 27 8.14 -13.43 1.24
CA LEU A 27 7.65 -13.98 -0.02
C LEU A 27 7.28 -15.45 0.21
N SER A 28 5.99 -15.74 0.15
CA SER A 28 5.47 -17.11 0.21
C SER A 28 6.04 -17.92 -0.96
N GLU A 29 6.98 -18.80 -0.69
CA GLU A 29 7.51 -19.79 -1.65
C GLU A 29 6.53 -20.98 -1.87
N GLY A 30 5.24 -20.77 -1.65
CA GLY A 30 4.21 -21.81 -1.75
C GLY A 30 4.14 -22.74 -0.56
N ARG A 31 4.82 -22.44 0.55
CA ARG A 31 4.73 -23.19 1.80
C ARG A 31 3.57 -22.70 2.64
N GLU A 32 2.80 -23.61 3.20
CA GLU A 32 1.82 -23.27 4.23
C GLU A 32 2.57 -22.89 5.51
N MET A 33 2.38 -21.66 5.99
CA MET A 33 3.04 -21.14 7.18
C MET A 33 2.04 -20.59 8.17
N ILE A 34 2.34 -20.78 9.45
CA ILE A 34 1.60 -20.15 10.55
C ILE A 34 2.22 -18.76 10.76
N LEU A 35 1.47 -17.72 10.44
CA LEU A 35 1.91 -16.33 10.61
C LEU A 35 1.68 -15.89 12.05
N ILE A 36 2.76 -15.52 12.74
CA ILE A 36 2.77 -14.99 14.11
C ILE A 36 3.51 -13.66 14.18
N ASP A 37 3.58 -12.97 13.05
CA ASP A 37 4.34 -11.74 12.82
C ASP A 37 3.63 -10.48 13.30
N ALA A 38 2.33 -10.58 13.64
CA ALA A 38 1.51 -9.46 14.04
C ALA A 38 0.50 -9.83 15.13
N ASN A 39 0.12 -8.84 15.93
CA ASN A 39 -0.90 -9.00 16.97
C ASN A 39 -2.31 -8.93 16.36
N GLU A 40 -2.74 -10.03 15.77
CA GLU A 40 -4.05 -10.14 15.10
C GLU A 40 -5.06 -10.87 16.00
N ASN A 41 -6.34 -10.61 15.75
CA ASN A 41 -7.42 -11.31 16.45
C ASN A 41 -7.39 -12.81 16.08
N PRO A 42 -7.24 -13.73 17.04
CA PRO A 42 -7.17 -15.17 16.78
C PRO A 42 -8.50 -15.79 16.34
N PHE A 43 -9.61 -15.12 16.62
CA PHE A 43 -10.94 -15.62 16.25
C PHE A 43 -11.19 -15.42 14.76
N GLN A 44 -11.59 -16.47 14.08
CA GLN A 44 -11.84 -16.43 12.63
C GLN A 44 -13.01 -15.52 12.28
N SER A 45 -12.71 -14.52 11.46
CA SER A 45 -13.68 -13.60 10.86
C SER A 45 -13.14 -13.11 9.51
N SER A 46 -13.97 -12.47 8.71
CA SER A 46 -13.53 -11.87 7.43
C SER A 46 -12.58 -10.67 7.62
N THR A 47 -12.45 -10.16 8.83
CA THR A 47 -11.71 -8.93 9.14
C THR A 47 -10.70 -9.11 10.28
N ASN A 48 -10.34 -10.35 10.64
CA ASN A 48 -9.44 -10.64 11.74
C ASN A 48 -7.95 -10.47 11.41
N ARG A 49 -7.61 -10.31 10.16
CA ARG A 49 -6.23 -10.13 9.69
C ARG A 49 -5.97 -8.68 9.27
N TYR A 50 -4.74 -8.22 9.47
CA TYR A 50 -4.34 -6.92 8.93
C TYR A 50 -4.45 -6.92 7.40
N PRO A 51 -4.96 -5.84 6.82
CA PRO A 51 -5.07 -5.73 5.37
C PRO A 51 -3.69 -5.56 4.73
N ASP A 52 -3.60 -5.86 3.43
CA ASP A 52 -2.42 -5.56 2.62
C ASP A 52 -2.19 -4.03 2.59
N PRO A 53 -1.06 -3.54 3.13
CA PRO A 53 -0.76 -2.10 3.18
C PRO A 53 -0.59 -1.49 1.79
N LEU A 54 -0.22 -2.29 0.78
CA LEU A 54 -0.04 -1.83 -0.60
C LEU A 54 -1.33 -1.92 -1.42
N GLN A 55 -2.38 -2.59 -0.88
CA GLN A 55 -3.69 -2.73 -1.53
C GLN A 55 -3.61 -3.33 -2.94
N GLY A 56 -2.66 -4.25 -3.15
CA GLY A 56 -2.30 -4.77 -4.46
C GLY A 56 -3.47 -5.39 -5.21
N GLU A 57 -4.21 -6.29 -4.59
CA GLU A 57 -5.38 -6.94 -5.20
C GLU A 57 -6.48 -5.94 -5.57
N LEU A 58 -6.79 -5.02 -4.66
CA LEU A 58 -7.81 -3.99 -4.89
C LEU A 58 -7.40 -3.05 -6.04
N LYS A 59 -6.14 -2.61 -6.05
CA LYS A 59 -5.61 -1.79 -7.15
C LYS A 59 -5.69 -2.50 -8.49
N GLN A 60 -5.40 -3.80 -8.54
CA GLN A 60 -5.53 -4.58 -9.77
C GLN A 60 -6.98 -4.68 -10.25
N LYS A 61 -7.94 -4.90 -9.36
CA LYS A 61 -9.37 -4.94 -9.71
C LYS A 61 -9.86 -3.60 -10.28
N ILE A 62 -9.52 -2.50 -9.61
CA ILE A 62 -9.90 -1.15 -10.06
C ILE A 62 -9.19 -0.79 -11.38
N SER A 63 -7.92 -1.13 -11.51
CA SER A 63 -7.13 -0.92 -12.72
C SER A 63 -7.76 -1.58 -13.95
N LYS A 64 -8.17 -2.85 -13.81
CA LYS A 64 -8.87 -3.56 -14.88
C LYS A 64 -10.22 -2.91 -15.20
N TRP A 65 -10.99 -2.54 -14.18
CA TRP A 65 -12.29 -1.89 -14.37
C TRP A 65 -12.19 -0.54 -15.07
N LYS A 66 -11.18 0.27 -14.67
CA LYS A 66 -10.97 1.63 -15.22
C LYS A 66 -10.08 1.67 -16.44
N ASN A 67 -9.47 0.53 -16.83
CA ASN A 67 -8.49 0.43 -17.91
C ASN A 67 -7.32 1.41 -17.76
N ILE A 68 -6.74 1.44 -16.55
CA ILE A 68 -5.58 2.28 -16.21
C ILE A 68 -4.49 1.44 -15.56
N ASN A 69 -3.25 1.92 -15.53
CA ASN A 69 -2.16 1.21 -14.88
C ASN A 69 -2.32 1.24 -13.35
N PRO A 70 -2.13 0.13 -12.61
CA PRO A 70 -2.17 0.11 -11.15
C PRO A 70 -1.28 1.17 -10.48
N ASN A 71 -0.14 1.49 -11.08
CA ASN A 71 0.78 2.53 -10.58
C ASN A 71 0.25 3.97 -10.73
N GLN A 72 -0.88 4.14 -11.43
CA GLN A 72 -1.59 5.43 -11.55
C GLN A 72 -2.75 5.54 -10.54
N LEU A 73 -2.89 4.54 -9.66
CA LEU A 73 -3.92 4.49 -8.64
C LEU A 73 -3.34 4.77 -7.27
N TYR A 74 -3.98 5.68 -6.58
CA TYR A 74 -3.81 5.90 -5.15
C TYR A 74 -5.17 5.67 -4.47
N LEU A 75 -5.19 4.87 -3.42
CA LEU A 75 -6.40 4.56 -2.65
C LEU A 75 -6.27 5.15 -1.26
N SER A 76 -7.25 5.91 -0.84
CA SER A 76 -7.28 6.60 0.45
C SER A 76 -8.68 6.54 1.07
N ASN A 77 -8.79 6.92 2.34
CA ASN A 77 -10.08 7.06 3.03
C ASN A 77 -10.75 8.38 2.64
N GLY A 78 -11.21 8.44 1.39
CA GLY A 78 -11.78 9.63 0.79
C GLY A 78 -10.75 10.60 0.19
N SER A 79 -11.26 11.62 -0.49
CA SER A 79 -10.44 12.62 -1.19
C SER A 79 -9.64 13.52 -0.25
N ASP A 80 -10.18 13.81 0.94
CA ASP A 80 -9.56 14.74 1.88
C ASP A 80 -8.25 14.21 2.44
N GLU A 81 -8.18 12.90 2.72
CA GLU A 81 -6.92 12.26 3.10
C GLU A 81 -5.88 12.37 1.98
N PHE A 82 -6.29 12.10 0.75
CA PHE A 82 -5.41 12.20 -0.42
C PHE A 82 -4.87 13.61 -0.62
N ILE A 83 -5.74 14.64 -0.54
CA ILE A 83 -5.35 16.05 -0.65
C ILE A 83 -4.35 16.41 0.46
N THR A 84 -4.64 16.00 1.69
CA THR A 84 -3.74 16.24 2.83
C THR A 84 -2.36 15.62 2.58
N GLN A 85 -2.30 14.39 2.12
CA GLN A 85 -1.04 13.70 1.86
C GLN A 85 -0.24 14.35 0.73
N ILE A 86 -0.89 14.81 -0.35
CA ILE A 86 -0.21 15.54 -1.42
C ILE A 86 0.37 16.87 -0.91
N ILE A 87 -0.37 17.61 -0.08
CA ILE A 87 0.11 18.88 0.46
C ILE A 87 1.30 18.65 1.41
N MET A 88 1.30 17.54 2.13
CA MET A 88 2.38 17.20 3.07
C MET A 88 3.61 16.61 2.38
N ALA A 89 3.47 16.09 1.17
CA ALA A 89 4.57 15.53 0.40
C ALA A 89 5.46 16.59 -0.23
#